data_ce67f44ed998939f009598fca7ec7b8e
#
_entry.id   ce67f44ed998939f009598fca7ec7b8e
#
_cell.length_a   1.000
_cell.length_b   1.000
_cell.length_c   1.000
_cell.angle_alpha   90.00
_cell.angle_beta   90.00
_cell.angle_gamma   90.00
#
_symmetry.space_group_name_H-M   'P 1'
#
loop_
_entity.id
_entity.type
_entity.pdbx_description
1 polymer ?
#
loop_
_entity_poly.entity_id
_entity_poly.type
_entity_poly.pdbx_seq_one_letter_code
_entity_poly.pdbx_strand_id
1 'polypeptide(L)'
;MAPVPYDRCMRRTIFAEEHDLFRQSVRTFIEREVAPNFERWDHDGIVDRTLFTAAGGAGFLGIEAPEQFGGGGVKDFRYNTIINEEFAYSGFAPSGLGITLHNDVCLPYFLSLTTEDQKQRWLPGICSGELITAIAMTEPGIGSDLASMSTSAIRDGDDYVVNGAKTFITNGINADLVIVAVKTDPKERHKGMSLIVIERGTPGFERGRNLEKVGLHAQDTAELFFTDARVPAANLLGSEGTGFAHLVDNLPQERLSIGVSAVAAARQALRWTLEYTHDRTAFGQPIANFQNSRFVLAEIATEVEIAEVFLDRCIEALNANELTVEEAAMAKWWTTELQKRVVDSCVQLHGGYGYMLEYPIARAYIDARIQTIYGGTTEIMKEIIGRSLRP
;
A
#
# COMPACT_ATOMS: atom_id res chain seq x y z
N MET A 1 -1.09 33.47 3.69
CA MET A 1 -2.41 33.03 4.15
C MET A 1 -2.27 32.66 5.61
N ALA A 2 -3.19 33.07 6.49
CA ALA A 2 -3.19 32.58 7.86
C ALA A 2 -3.50 31.08 7.82
N PRO A 3 -2.82 30.22 8.61
CA PRO A 3 -3.11 28.78 8.63
C PRO A 3 -4.58 28.59 9.00
N VAL A 4 -5.29 27.77 8.23
CA VAL A 4 -6.65 27.35 8.56
C VAL A 4 -6.58 26.71 9.95
N PRO A 5 -7.41 27.12 10.93
CA PRO A 5 -7.26 26.75 12.35
C PRO A 5 -7.52 25.28 12.69
N TYR A 6 -7.49 24.37 11.71
CA TYR A 6 -7.69 22.93 11.90
C TYR A 6 -6.41 22.15 12.22
N ASP A 7 -5.30 22.80 12.52
CA ASP A 7 -4.12 22.16 13.13
C ASP A 7 -4.34 21.78 14.62
N ARG A 8 -5.59 21.88 15.13
CA ARG A 8 -5.96 21.45 16.47
C ARG A 8 -6.45 20.00 16.51
N CYS A 9 -5.69 19.09 15.89
CA CYS A 9 -5.85 17.66 16.11
C CYS A 9 -5.40 17.29 17.52
N MET A 10 -5.91 16.20 18.06
CA MET A 10 -5.30 15.59 19.25
C MET A 10 -3.82 15.35 18.95
N ARG A 11 -2.95 15.75 19.91
CA ARG A 11 -1.52 15.54 19.72
C ARG A 11 -1.22 14.05 19.65
N ARG A 12 -0.67 13.61 18.53
CA ARG A 12 -0.17 12.25 18.39
C ARG A 12 1.10 12.08 19.22
N THR A 13 1.07 11.14 20.14
CA THR A 13 2.18 10.90 21.09
C THR A 13 3.11 9.77 20.66
N ILE A 14 2.78 9.07 19.60
CA ILE A 14 3.58 7.93 19.09
C ILE A 14 4.87 8.36 18.40
N PHE A 15 4.95 9.62 17.93
CA PHE A 15 6.13 10.15 17.25
C PHE A 15 7.04 10.93 18.20
N ALA A 16 8.36 10.71 18.06
CA ALA A 16 9.42 11.43 18.75
C ALA A 16 10.11 12.41 17.77
N GLU A 17 11.06 13.21 18.24
CA GLU A 17 11.75 14.24 17.47
C GLU A 17 12.43 13.70 16.19
N GLU A 18 13.06 12.51 16.28
CA GLU A 18 13.64 11.86 15.12
C GLU A 18 12.62 11.53 14.03
N HIS A 19 11.40 11.16 14.40
CA HIS A 19 10.30 10.93 13.46
C HIS A 19 9.84 12.23 12.78
N ASP A 20 9.83 13.35 13.50
CA ASP A 20 9.50 14.65 12.94
C ASP A 20 10.56 15.12 11.94
N LEU A 21 11.85 14.87 12.21
CA LEU A 21 12.96 15.14 11.29
C LEU A 21 12.87 14.26 10.04
N PHE A 22 12.55 12.98 10.22
CA PHE A 22 12.34 12.07 9.09
C PHE A 22 11.16 12.52 8.22
N ARG A 23 10.05 12.95 8.84
CA ARG A 23 8.89 13.51 8.15
C ARG A 23 9.24 14.71 7.27
N GLN A 24 10.08 15.62 7.77
CA GLN A 24 10.56 16.77 6.99
C GLN A 24 11.41 16.32 5.79
N SER A 25 12.24 15.29 5.96
CA SER A 25 13.05 14.74 4.88
C SER A 25 12.18 14.10 3.80
N VAL A 26 11.12 13.36 4.18
CA VAL A 26 10.16 12.78 3.23
C VAL A 26 9.40 13.88 2.47
N ARG A 27 8.95 14.93 3.13
CA ARG A 27 8.32 16.11 2.46
C ARG A 27 9.23 16.74 1.41
N THR A 28 10.48 17.01 1.79
CA THR A 28 11.46 17.60 0.87
C THR A 28 11.72 16.68 -0.32
N PHE A 29 11.77 15.38 -0.09
CA PHE A 29 11.89 14.38 -1.17
C PHE A 29 10.70 14.43 -2.11
N ILE A 30 9.47 14.44 -1.58
CA ILE A 30 8.24 14.48 -2.39
C ILE A 30 8.20 15.78 -3.23
N GLU A 31 8.52 16.92 -2.63
CA GLU A 31 8.57 18.21 -3.33
C GLU A 31 9.58 18.23 -4.47
N ARG A 32 10.74 17.58 -4.30
CA ARG A 32 11.82 17.58 -5.27
C ARG A 32 11.66 16.51 -6.35
N GLU A 33 11.31 15.28 -5.99
CA GLU A 33 11.34 14.11 -6.89
C GLU A 33 9.96 13.73 -7.43
N VAL A 34 8.89 14.00 -6.67
CA VAL A 34 7.53 13.56 -7.03
C VAL A 34 6.73 14.67 -7.69
N ALA A 35 6.59 15.81 -7.02
CA ALA A 35 5.72 16.89 -7.47
C ALA A 35 5.98 17.36 -8.91
N PRO A 36 7.25 17.53 -9.39
CA PRO A 36 7.51 17.95 -10.77
C PRO A 36 7.16 16.90 -11.82
N ASN A 37 7.04 15.63 -11.43
CA ASN A 37 6.83 14.50 -12.33
C ASN A 37 5.42 13.92 -12.28
N PHE A 38 4.63 14.27 -11.26
CA PHE A 38 3.35 13.61 -10.96
C PHE A 38 2.36 13.62 -12.12
N GLU A 39 2.12 14.78 -12.75
CA GLU A 39 1.15 14.90 -13.85
C GLU A 39 1.54 14.02 -15.06
N ARG A 40 2.84 13.90 -15.33
CA ARG A 40 3.35 13.01 -16.38
C ARG A 40 3.14 11.55 -16.01
N TRP A 41 3.47 11.14 -14.79
CA TRP A 41 3.27 9.77 -14.32
C TRP A 41 1.79 9.37 -14.25
N ASP A 42 0.94 10.31 -13.83
CA ASP A 42 -0.51 10.10 -13.79
C ASP A 42 -1.08 9.89 -15.21
N HIS A 43 -0.57 10.64 -16.19
CA HIS A 43 -0.92 10.48 -17.60
C HIS A 43 -0.37 9.16 -18.19
N ASP A 44 0.91 8.84 -17.91
CA ASP A 44 1.60 7.67 -18.49
C ASP A 44 1.20 6.35 -17.80
N GLY A 45 0.57 6.44 -16.64
CA GLY A 45 0.08 5.29 -15.87
C GLY A 45 1.18 4.56 -15.10
N ILE A 46 2.35 5.17 -14.91
CA ILE A 46 3.50 4.54 -14.27
C ILE A 46 4.51 5.57 -13.76
N VAL A 47 5.09 5.35 -12.58
CA VAL A 47 6.22 6.14 -12.09
C VAL A 47 7.54 5.68 -12.75
N ASP A 48 8.47 6.60 -12.91
CA ASP A 48 9.82 6.26 -13.35
C ASP A 48 10.53 5.36 -12.31
N ARG A 49 11.30 4.40 -12.78
CA ARG A 49 12.14 3.55 -11.90
C ARG A 49 13.14 4.37 -11.08
N THR A 50 13.56 5.52 -11.59
CA THR A 50 14.45 6.45 -10.88
C THR A 50 13.88 6.98 -9.57
N LEU A 51 12.56 6.96 -9.39
CA LEU A 51 11.93 7.29 -8.10
C LEU A 51 12.36 6.30 -7.01
N PHE A 52 12.46 5.00 -7.32
CA PHE A 52 12.90 3.99 -6.36
C PHE A 52 14.37 4.16 -5.99
N THR A 53 15.26 4.39 -6.96
CA THR A 53 16.69 4.61 -6.68
C THR A 53 16.91 5.93 -5.92
N ALA A 54 16.13 6.97 -6.20
CA ALA A 54 16.15 8.21 -5.43
C ALA A 54 15.66 7.99 -3.99
N ALA A 55 14.61 7.20 -3.79
CA ALA A 55 14.09 6.84 -2.46
C ALA A 55 15.10 5.99 -1.68
N GLY A 56 15.75 5.01 -2.32
CA GLY A 56 16.85 4.22 -1.72
C GLY A 56 18.03 5.10 -1.32
N GLY A 57 18.47 6.00 -2.22
CA GLY A 57 19.56 6.95 -1.93
C GLY A 57 19.23 7.95 -0.80
N ALA A 58 17.97 8.21 -0.54
CA ALA A 58 17.48 9.01 0.58
C ALA A 58 17.25 8.21 1.88
N GLY A 59 17.42 6.88 1.87
CA GLY A 59 17.18 6.01 3.01
C GLY A 59 15.71 5.72 3.30
N PHE A 60 14.84 5.86 2.31
CA PHE A 60 13.39 5.61 2.45
C PHE A 60 12.99 4.19 2.03
N LEU A 61 13.92 3.39 1.52
CA LEU A 61 13.73 1.96 1.25
C LEU A 61 14.57 1.13 2.21
N GLY A 62 14.09 -0.06 2.56
CA GLY A 62 14.85 -1.00 3.39
C GLY A 62 15.06 -0.53 4.84
N ILE A 63 14.16 0.27 5.41
CA ILE A 63 14.33 0.85 6.76
C ILE A 63 14.60 -0.23 7.82
N GLU A 64 13.89 -1.35 7.77
CA GLU A 64 14.06 -2.48 8.70
C GLU A 64 15.21 -3.42 8.29
N ALA A 65 15.67 -3.37 7.05
CA ALA A 65 16.73 -4.26 6.58
C ALA A 65 18.07 -3.96 7.29
N PRO A 66 18.88 -4.99 7.60
CA PRO A 66 20.17 -4.79 8.26
C PRO A 66 21.10 -3.85 7.48
N GLU A 67 21.86 -3.03 8.20
CA GLU A 67 22.83 -2.06 7.64
C GLU A 67 23.84 -2.70 6.70
N GLN A 68 24.27 -3.94 6.98
CA GLN A 68 25.21 -4.69 6.13
C GLN A 68 24.67 -4.93 4.70
N PHE A 69 23.37 -4.80 4.47
CA PHE A 69 22.73 -4.89 3.16
C PHE A 69 22.29 -3.53 2.61
N GLY A 70 22.70 -2.43 3.27
CA GLY A 70 22.35 -1.07 2.86
C GLY A 70 21.03 -0.56 3.44
N GLY A 71 20.41 -1.30 4.37
CA GLY A 71 19.21 -0.87 5.06
C GLY A 71 19.45 0.03 6.26
N GLY A 72 18.38 0.48 6.91
CA GLY A 72 18.43 1.34 8.08
C GLY A 72 18.67 0.61 9.41
N GLY A 73 18.44 -0.71 9.47
CA GLY A 73 18.55 -1.51 10.69
C GLY A 73 17.50 -1.18 11.76
N VAL A 74 16.44 -0.44 11.42
CA VAL A 74 15.46 0.11 12.37
C VAL A 74 14.12 -0.61 12.22
N LYS A 75 13.80 -1.46 13.19
CA LYS A 75 12.50 -2.13 13.28
C LYS A 75 11.47 -1.24 13.98
N ASP A 76 10.93 -0.28 13.23
CA ASP A 76 9.93 0.66 13.72
C ASP A 76 9.00 1.10 12.60
N PHE A 77 7.78 0.60 12.60
CA PHE A 77 6.79 0.87 11.57
C PHE A 77 6.33 2.34 11.51
N ARG A 78 6.67 3.17 12.51
CA ARG A 78 6.38 4.61 12.49
C ARG A 78 7.05 5.33 11.33
N TYR A 79 8.23 4.88 10.90
CA TYR A 79 8.90 5.41 9.70
C TYR A 79 8.13 5.11 8.42
N ASN A 80 7.63 3.88 8.29
CA ASN A 80 6.78 3.46 7.18
C ASN A 80 5.44 4.24 7.19
N THR A 81 4.87 4.43 8.39
CA THR A 81 3.68 5.27 8.60
C THR A 81 3.90 6.69 8.08
N ILE A 82 5.03 7.31 8.38
CA ILE A 82 5.36 8.67 7.92
C ILE A 82 5.44 8.74 6.39
N ILE A 83 6.07 7.77 5.74
CA ILE A 83 6.13 7.74 4.27
C ILE A 83 4.71 7.68 3.68
N ASN A 84 3.86 6.78 4.19
CA ASN A 84 2.47 6.66 3.76
C ASN A 84 1.69 7.96 3.94
N GLU A 85 1.80 8.58 5.11
CA GLU A 85 1.10 9.82 5.45
C GLU A 85 1.53 10.98 4.56
N GLU A 86 2.84 11.17 4.35
CA GLU A 86 3.35 12.32 3.60
C GLU A 86 2.98 12.23 2.10
N PHE A 87 2.99 11.03 1.51
CA PHE A 87 2.46 10.85 0.16
C PHE A 87 0.96 11.15 0.07
N ALA A 88 0.18 10.78 1.07
CA ALA A 88 -1.25 11.10 1.12
C ALA A 88 -1.50 12.60 1.34
N TYR A 89 -0.77 13.22 2.26
CA TYR A 89 -0.89 14.66 2.57
C TYR A 89 -0.45 15.56 1.42
N SER A 90 0.50 15.12 0.60
CA SER A 90 0.91 15.85 -0.59
C SER A 90 -0.11 15.78 -1.74
N GLY A 91 -1.05 14.83 -1.70
CA GLY A 91 -1.97 14.53 -2.79
C GLY A 91 -1.37 13.62 -3.88
N PHE A 92 -0.16 13.06 -3.64
CA PHE A 92 0.56 12.22 -4.59
C PHE A 92 0.57 10.73 -4.18
N ALA A 93 -0.40 10.29 -3.38
CA ALA A 93 -0.53 8.90 -2.93
C ALA A 93 -0.37 7.84 -4.05
N PRO A 94 -0.90 8.04 -5.28
CA PRO A 94 -0.67 7.09 -6.36
C PRO A 94 0.80 6.85 -6.69
N SER A 95 1.65 7.88 -6.64
CA SER A 95 3.10 7.76 -6.91
C SER A 95 3.86 7.07 -5.78
N GLY A 96 3.36 7.14 -4.55
CA GLY A 96 3.98 6.53 -3.36
C GLY A 96 3.61 5.07 -3.15
N LEU A 97 2.51 4.60 -3.76
CA LEU A 97 1.98 3.26 -3.50
C LEU A 97 2.99 2.15 -3.83
N GLY A 98 3.77 2.30 -4.90
CA GLY A 98 4.81 1.35 -5.25
C GLY A 98 5.94 1.27 -4.22
N ILE A 99 6.32 2.40 -3.61
CA ILE A 99 7.31 2.48 -2.53
C ILE A 99 6.76 1.82 -1.27
N THR A 100 5.52 2.11 -0.89
CA THR A 100 4.91 1.53 0.31
C THR A 100 4.69 0.03 0.15
N LEU A 101 4.27 -0.45 -1.03
CA LEU A 101 4.21 -1.88 -1.31
C LEU A 101 5.59 -2.55 -1.20
N HIS A 102 6.63 -1.90 -1.70
CA HIS A 102 8.00 -2.40 -1.64
C HIS A 102 8.49 -2.57 -0.19
N ASN A 103 8.26 -1.55 0.67
CA ASN A 103 8.69 -1.55 2.06
C ASN A 103 7.78 -2.35 2.99
N ASP A 104 6.45 -2.09 2.91
CA ASP A 104 5.52 -2.54 3.95
C ASP A 104 5.00 -3.94 3.68
N VAL A 105 4.95 -4.33 2.39
CA VAL A 105 4.38 -5.59 1.93
C VAL A 105 5.47 -6.58 1.52
N CYS A 106 6.36 -6.21 0.59
CA CYS A 106 7.31 -7.17 0.02
C CYS A 106 8.54 -7.39 0.90
N LEU A 107 9.15 -6.33 1.45
CA LEU A 107 10.37 -6.41 2.23
C LEU A 107 10.27 -7.41 3.41
N PRO A 108 9.18 -7.48 4.20
CA PRO A 108 9.07 -8.45 5.30
C PRO A 108 9.27 -9.90 4.87
N TYR A 109 8.82 -10.29 3.67
CA TYR A 109 9.07 -11.64 3.14
C TYR A 109 10.55 -11.89 2.88
N PHE A 110 11.27 -10.90 2.34
CA PHE A 110 12.71 -11.01 2.11
C PHE A 110 13.50 -11.00 3.42
N LEU A 111 13.05 -10.35 4.47
CA LEU A 111 13.72 -10.34 5.75
C LEU A 111 13.54 -11.65 6.53
N SER A 112 12.32 -12.21 6.52
CA SER A 112 11.93 -13.33 7.37
C SER A 112 12.10 -14.71 6.73
N LEU A 113 12.00 -14.82 5.40
CA LEU A 113 11.91 -16.11 4.70
C LEU A 113 13.14 -16.47 3.87
N THR A 114 14.10 -15.56 3.73
CA THR A 114 15.29 -15.78 2.90
C THR A 114 16.45 -16.40 3.69
N THR A 115 17.24 -17.21 3.00
CA THR A 115 18.54 -17.66 3.44
C THR A 115 19.55 -16.51 3.37
N GLU A 116 20.74 -16.65 4.02
CA GLU A 116 21.78 -15.62 3.94
C GLU A 116 22.27 -15.37 2.50
N ASP A 117 22.38 -16.41 1.68
CA ASP A 117 22.76 -16.27 0.26
C ASP A 117 21.70 -15.48 -0.53
N GLN A 118 20.42 -15.73 -0.25
CA GLN A 118 19.33 -14.98 -0.86
C GLN A 118 19.32 -13.51 -0.37
N LYS A 119 19.59 -13.26 0.92
CA LYS A 119 19.70 -11.90 1.46
C LYS A 119 20.85 -11.14 0.79
N GLN A 120 22.03 -11.74 0.69
CA GLN A 120 23.17 -11.13 0.00
C GLN A 120 22.88 -10.82 -1.46
N ARG A 121 22.09 -11.67 -2.13
CA ARG A 121 21.74 -11.51 -3.53
C ARG A 121 20.72 -10.40 -3.77
N TRP A 122 19.71 -10.24 -2.91
CA TRP A 122 18.56 -9.39 -3.18
C TRP A 122 18.48 -8.13 -2.31
N LEU A 123 18.79 -8.20 -1.01
CA LEU A 123 18.58 -7.06 -0.10
C LEU A 123 19.34 -5.80 -0.50
N PRO A 124 20.62 -5.85 -0.95
CA PRO A 124 21.30 -4.62 -1.36
C PRO A 124 20.58 -3.87 -2.48
N GLY A 125 20.11 -4.59 -3.50
CA GLY A 125 19.34 -4.00 -4.60
C GLY A 125 17.94 -3.54 -4.18
N ILE A 126 17.30 -4.23 -3.23
CA ILE A 126 16.01 -3.83 -2.64
C ILE A 126 16.19 -2.52 -1.86
N CYS A 127 17.20 -2.43 -0.99
CA CYS A 127 17.46 -1.22 -0.20
C CYS A 127 17.88 -0.02 -1.05
N SER A 128 18.67 -0.24 -2.11
CA SER A 128 19.08 0.83 -3.03
C SER A 128 17.98 1.26 -4.02
N GLY A 129 16.91 0.46 -4.17
CA GLY A 129 15.86 0.68 -5.15
C GLY A 129 16.23 0.27 -6.58
N GLU A 130 17.39 -0.36 -6.80
CA GLU A 130 17.76 -0.95 -8.09
C GLU A 130 16.90 -2.18 -8.42
N LEU A 131 16.53 -2.97 -7.40
CA LEU A 131 15.63 -4.10 -7.49
C LEU A 131 14.26 -3.74 -6.91
N ILE A 132 13.32 -3.42 -7.77
CA ILE A 132 11.94 -3.12 -7.39
C ILE A 132 11.19 -4.43 -7.15
N THR A 133 10.39 -4.47 -6.07
CA THR A 133 9.66 -5.68 -5.69
C THR A 133 8.16 -5.59 -5.97
N ALA A 134 7.55 -6.76 -6.21
CA ALA A 134 6.11 -6.95 -6.27
C ALA A 134 5.71 -8.27 -5.62
N ILE A 135 4.44 -8.42 -5.27
CA ILE A 135 3.84 -9.68 -4.83
C ILE A 135 2.65 -10.03 -5.71
N ALA A 136 2.60 -11.26 -6.18
CA ALA A 136 1.61 -11.74 -7.13
C ALA A 136 0.81 -12.91 -6.54
N MET A 137 -0.40 -12.61 -6.05
CA MET A 137 -1.31 -13.58 -5.45
C MET A 137 -2.53 -13.84 -6.35
N THR A 138 -3.22 -12.76 -6.74
CA THR A 138 -4.48 -12.79 -7.47
C THR A 138 -4.34 -13.36 -8.89
N GLU A 139 -5.29 -14.17 -9.32
CA GLU A 139 -5.38 -14.72 -10.67
C GLU A 139 -6.66 -14.26 -11.37
N PRO A 140 -6.79 -14.37 -12.70
CA PRO A 140 -8.03 -14.00 -13.40
C PRO A 140 -9.28 -14.70 -12.87
N GLY A 141 -9.15 -15.89 -12.31
CA GLY A 141 -10.26 -16.70 -11.78
C GLY A 141 -10.45 -16.59 -10.26
N ILE A 142 -9.48 -16.04 -9.51
CA ILE A 142 -9.56 -15.98 -8.03
C ILE A 142 -9.04 -14.66 -7.48
N GLY A 143 -9.66 -14.20 -6.38
CA GLY A 143 -9.19 -13.07 -5.58
C GLY A 143 -9.20 -13.44 -4.10
N SER A 144 -10.36 -13.36 -3.45
CA SER A 144 -10.50 -13.66 -2.00
C SER A 144 -10.24 -15.12 -1.64
N ASP A 145 -10.52 -16.07 -2.53
CA ASP A 145 -10.25 -17.52 -2.31
C ASP A 145 -8.86 -17.89 -2.86
N LEU A 146 -7.80 -17.40 -2.20
CA LEU A 146 -6.42 -17.69 -2.59
C LEU A 146 -6.08 -19.18 -2.62
N ALA A 147 -6.75 -20.00 -1.79
CA ALA A 147 -6.51 -21.44 -1.75
C ALA A 147 -6.89 -22.16 -3.04
N SER A 148 -7.74 -21.54 -3.85
CA SER A 148 -8.20 -22.08 -5.14
C SER A 148 -7.37 -21.61 -6.34
N MET A 149 -6.17 -21.04 -6.10
CA MET A 149 -5.26 -20.64 -7.19
C MET A 149 -4.87 -21.83 -8.07
N SER A 150 -4.61 -21.53 -9.33
CA SER A 150 -4.27 -22.49 -10.38
C SER A 150 -2.82 -22.41 -10.87
N THR A 151 -2.15 -21.25 -10.68
CA THR A 151 -0.74 -21.10 -11.03
C THR A 151 0.09 -22.15 -10.31
N SER A 152 0.77 -23.01 -11.07
CA SER A 152 1.53 -24.16 -10.55
C SER A 152 3.03 -23.94 -10.69
N ALA A 153 3.80 -24.58 -9.82
CA ALA A 153 5.24 -24.64 -9.88
C ALA A 153 5.68 -26.08 -9.59
N ILE A 154 5.97 -26.84 -10.62
CA ILE A 154 6.32 -28.26 -10.49
C ILE A 154 7.83 -28.42 -10.50
N ARG A 155 8.34 -29.13 -9.51
CA ARG A 155 9.78 -29.40 -9.38
C ARG A 155 10.30 -30.23 -10.56
N ASP A 156 11.39 -29.76 -11.20
CA ASP A 156 12.12 -30.46 -12.28
C ASP A 156 13.63 -30.29 -12.06
N GLY A 157 14.22 -31.24 -11.38
CA GLY A 157 15.64 -31.18 -10.99
C GLY A 157 15.91 -30.04 -10.01
N ASP A 158 16.79 -29.11 -10.40
CA ASP A 158 17.17 -27.93 -9.59
C ASP A 158 16.30 -26.71 -9.87
N ASP A 159 15.25 -26.85 -10.70
CA ASP A 159 14.33 -25.80 -11.05
C ASP A 159 12.87 -26.14 -10.64
N TYR A 160 12.04 -25.10 -10.61
CA TYR A 160 10.60 -25.20 -10.73
C TYR A 160 10.17 -24.78 -12.15
N VAL A 161 9.27 -25.51 -12.75
CA VAL A 161 8.58 -25.11 -13.99
C VAL A 161 7.26 -24.47 -13.61
N VAL A 162 7.17 -23.16 -13.83
CA VAL A 162 6.01 -22.33 -13.42
C VAL A 162 5.10 -22.11 -14.61
N ASN A 163 3.78 -22.40 -14.41
CA ASN A 163 2.72 -22.20 -15.40
C ASN A 163 1.52 -21.53 -14.78
N GLY A 164 0.98 -20.50 -15.42
CA GLY A 164 -0.22 -19.79 -14.97
C GLY A 164 -0.23 -18.32 -15.32
N ALA A 165 -1.13 -17.58 -14.67
CA ALA A 165 -1.26 -16.15 -14.86
C ALA A 165 -1.65 -15.46 -13.55
N LYS A 166 -1.15 -14.23 -13.35
CA LYS A 166 -1.50 -13.35 -12.23
C LYS A 166 -2.06 -12.04 -12.77
N THR A 167 -2.97 -11.43 -12.03
CA THR A 167 -3.61 -10.16 -12.44
C THR A 167 -3.68 -9.17 -11.29
N PHE A 168 -3.81 -7.88 -11.64
CA PHE A 168 -3.84 -6.75 -10.69
C PHE A 168 -2.57 -6.60 -9.85
N ILE A 169 -1.41 -6.85 -10.44
CA ILE A 169 -0.14 -6.83 -9.73
C ILE A 169 0.45 -5.43 -9.73
N THR A 170 0.44 -4.79 -8.57
CA THR A 170 1.08 -3.49 -8.31
C THR A 170 2.60 -3.63 -8.49
N ASN A 171 3.25 -2.64 -9.07
CA ASN A 171 4.64 -2.70 -9.54
C ASN A 171 4.90 -3.77 -10.62
N GLY A 172 3.89 -4.43 -11.17
CA GLY A 172 4.07 -5.57 -12.06
C GLY A 172 4.85 -5.25 -13.33
N ILE A 173 4.78 -4.00 -13.83
CA ILE A 173 5.61 -3.54 -14.95
C ILE A 173 7.02 -3.19 -14.45
N ASN A 174 7.13 -2.47 -13.33
CA ASN A 174 8.40 -1.97 -12.82
C ASN A 174 9.23 -3.03 -12.08
N ALA A 175 8.62 -4.02 -11.45
CA ALA A 175 9.31 -4.97 -10.57
C ALA A 175 10.44 -5.77 -11.26
N ASP A 176 11.53 -5.97 -10.53
CA ASP A 176 12.62 -6.88 -10.90
C ASP A 176 12.48 -8.22 -10.19
N LEU A 177 11.93 -8.21 -8.98
CA LEU A 177 11.68 -9.37 -8.15
C LEU A 177 10.18 -9.47 -7.87
N VAL A 178 9.55 -10.55 -8.33
CA VAL A 178 8.14 -10.81 -8.05
C VAL A 178 8.02 -12.02 -7.13
N ILE A 179 7.48 -11.82 -5.93
CA ILE A 179 7.08 -12.91 -5.03
C ILE A 179 5.79 -13.50 -5.61
N VAL A 180 5.85 -14.69 -6.14
CA VAL A 180 4.69 -15.35 -6.77
C VAL A 180 4.16 -16.46 -5.87
N ALA A 181 2.90 -16.36 -5.48
CA ALA A 181 2.18 -17.45 -4.83
C ALA A 181 1.80 -18.51 -5.88
N VAL A 182 2.20 -19.76 -5.65
CA VAL A 182 2.06 -20.87 -6.59
C VAL A 182 1.57 -22.13 -5.88
N LYS A 183 1.07 -23.10 -6.65
CA LYS A 183 0.81 -24.48 -6.20
C LYS A 183 2.02 -25.34 -6.53
N THR A 184 2.73 -25.78 -5.51
CA THR A 184 3.77 -26.82 -5.61
C THR A 184 3.17 -28.23 -5.46
N ASP A 185 2.06 -28.35 -4.71
CA ASP A 185 1.21 -29.53 -4.72
C ASP A 185 -0.24 -29.15 -5.11
N PRO A 186 -0.64 -29.39 -6.37
CA PRO A 186 -2.00 -29.06 -6.83
C PRO A 186 -3.12 -29.88 -6.17
N LYS A 187 -2.82 -30.98 -5.49
CA LYS A 187 -3.81 -31.82 -4.79
C LYS A 187 -4.19 -31.26 -3.43
N GLU A 188 -3.30 -30.46 -2.84
CA GLU A 188 -3.49 -29.83 -1.54
C GLU A 188 -4.05 -28.42 -1.68
N ARG A 189 -4.90 -27.98 -0.74
CA ARG A 189 -5.40 -26.59 -0.70
C ARG A 189 -4.34 -25.64 -0.16
N HIS A 190 -4.41 -25.33 1.12
CA HIS A 190 -3.49 -24.37 1.77
C HIS A 190 -2.06 -24.91 1.86
N LYS A 191 -1.89 -26.19 2.18
CA LYS A 191 -0.58 -26.85 2.32
C LYS A 191 0.13 -27.11 1.00
N GLY A 192 -0.55 -26.93 -0.14
CA GLY A 192 0.07 -27.03 -1.46
C GLY A 192 0.62 -25.71 -1.98
N MET A 193 0.50 -24.63 -1.20
CA MET A 193 0.95 -23.29 -1.63
C MET A 193 2.38 -23.00 -1.19
N SER A 194 3.15 -22.42 -2.09
CA SER A 194 4.52 -21.97 -1.86
C SER A 194 4.72 -20.55 -2.40
N LEU A 195 5.77 -19.87 -1.96
CA LEU A 195 6.17 -18.56 -2.46
C LEU A 195 7.51 -18.70 -3.18
N ILE A 196 7.58 -18.23 -4.43
CA ILE A 196 8.80 -18.31 -5.24
C ILE A 196 9.09 -16.90 -5.79
N VAL A 197 10.36 -16.46 -5.70
CA VAL A 197 10.80 -15.21 -6.33
C VAL A 197 11.10 -15.47 -7.80
N ILE A 198 10.38 -14.81 -8.69
CA ILE A 198 10.64 -14.84 -10.13
C ILE A 198 11.29 -13.51 -10.53
N GLU A 199 12.47 -13.58 -11.10
CA GLU A 199 13.27 -12.41 -11.46
C GLU A 199 12.94 -11.92 -12.87
N ARG A 200 13.11 -10.62 -13.08
CA ARG A 200 13.00 -10.01 -14.40
C ARG A 200 13.95 -10.71 -15.39
N GLY A 201 13.42 -11.03 -16.56
CA GLY A 201 14.19 -11.71 -17.60
C GLY A 201 14.22 -13.24 -17.50
N THR A 202 13.55 -13.84 -16.51
CA THR A 202 13.37 -15.31 -16.47
C THR A 202 12.67 -15.78 -17.77
N PRO A 203 13.25 -16.72 -18.55
CA PRO A 203 12.59 -17.24 -19.73
C PRO A 203 11.23 -17.85 -19.42
N GLY A 204 10.22 -17.52 -20.22
CA GLY A 204 8.84 -17.95 -20.00
C GLY A 204 8.05 -17.07 -19.00
N PHE A 205 8.68 -16.05 -18.41
CA PHE A 205 7.99 -15.01 -17.64
C PHE A 205 7.77 -13.77 -18.50
N GLU A 206 6.50 -13.43 -18.74
CA GLU A 206 6.10 -12.28 -19.53
C GLU A 206 5.20 -11.35 -18.72
N ARG A 207 5.36 -10.04 -18.94
CA ARG A 207 4.45 -9.02 -18.46
C ARG A 207 3.42 -8.73 -19.52
N GLY A 208 2.17 -8.70 -19.10
CA GLY A 208 1.07 -8.20 -19.92
C GLY A 208 1.05 -6.66 -19.98
N ARG A 209 -0.10 -6.15 -20.30
CA ARG A 209 -0.31 -4.71 -20.34
C ARG A 209 -0.33 -4.08 -18.95
N ASN A 210 0.00 -2.79 -18.87
CA ASN A 210 -0.39 -1.95 -17.75
C ASN A 210 -1.91 -1.73 -17.83
N LEU A 211 -2.64 -2.08 -16.77
CA LEU A 211 -4.10 -2.07 -16.76
C LEU A 211 -4.63 -0.65 -16.58
N GLU A 212 -5.63 -0.27 -17.34
CA GLU A 212 -6.38 0.97 -17.14
C GLU A 212 -7.25 0.84 -15.89
N LYS A 213 -7.15 1.84 -15.00
CA LYS A 213 -7.83 1.85 -13.70
C LYS A 213 -8.73 3.07 -13.55
N VAL A 214 -9.72 2.98 -12.67
CA VAL A 214 -10.59 4.11 -12.32
C VAL A 214 -9.82 5.21 -11.59
N GLY A 215 -8.80 4.87 -10.80
CA GLY A 215 -7.96 5.78 -10.05
C GLY A 215 -6.57 5.19 -9.84
N LEU A 216 -5.74 5.85 -9.01
CA LEU A 216 -4.33 5.50 -8.78
C LEU A 216 -3.54 5.40 -10.08
N HIS A 217 -3.74 6.36 -11.00
CA HIS A 217 -3.23 6.26 -12.37
C HIS A 217 -1.71 6.18 -12.40
N ALA A 218 -0.98 6.99 -11.62
CA ALA A 218 0.48 7.00 -11.59
C ALA A 218 1.10 5.67 -11.12
N GLN A 219 0.31 4.76 -10.53
CA GLN A 219 0.79 3.43 -10.13
C GLN A 219 0.54 2.41 -11.23
N ASP A 220 1.58 1.71 -11.69
CA ASP A 220 1.41 0.58 -12.62
C ASP A 220 0.74 -0.62 -11.95
N THR A 221 -0.07 -1.31 -12.73
CA THR A 221 -0.79 -2.52 -12.31
C THR A 221 -0.87 -3.47 -13.49
N ALA A 222 -0.22 -4.64 -13.41
CA ALA A 222 -0.03 -5.51 -14.56
C ALA A 222 -0.71 -6.87 -14.43
N GLU A 223 -0.86 -7.51 -15.60
CA GLU A 223 -1.02 -8.94 -15.74
C GLU A 223 0.38 -9.57 -15.90
N LEU A 224 0.57 -10.74 -15.31
CA LEU A 224 1.81 -11.52 -15.43
C LEU A 224 1.49 -12.92 -15.94
N PHE A 225 2.28 -13.42 -16.87
CA PHE A 225 2.10 -14.72 -17.52
C PHE A 225 3.33 -15.58 -17.34
N PHE A 226 3.11 -16.86 -17.05
CA PHE A 226 4.16 -17.86 -16.89
C PHE A 226 3.86 -19.03 -17.82
N THR A 227 4.75 -19.27 -18.77
CA THR A 227 4.64 -20.38 -19.73
C THR A 227 5.96 -21.16 -19.69
N ASP A 228 5.92 -22.32 -19.03
CA ASP A 228 7.09 -23.15 -18.76
C ASP A 228 8.28 -22.34 -18.20
N ALA A 229 7.97 -21.35 -17.35
CA ALA A 229 9.00 -20.47 -16.79
C ALA A 229 9.88 -21.27 -15.83
N ARG A 230 11.17 -21.41 -16.16
CA ARG A 230 12.15 -22.12 -15.35
C ARG A 230 12.76 -21.20 -14.31
N VAL A 231 12.48 -21.51 -13.07
CA VAL A 231 12.91 -20.73 -11.90
C VAL A 231 13.77 -21.61 -11.01
N PRO A 232 15.01 -21.20 -10.66
CA PRO A 232 15.85 -21.96 -9.76
C PRO A 232 15.14 -22.28 -8.46
N ALA A 233 15.25 -23.50 -7.97
CA ALA A 233 14.68 -23.90 -6.69
C ALA A 233 15.26 -23.11 -5.51
N ALA A 234 16.47 -22.57 -5.69
CA ALA A 234 17.07 -21.63 -4.76
C ALA A 234 16.31 -20.29 -4.63
N ASN A 235 15.29 -20.04 -5.45
CA ASN A 235 14.41 -18.87 -5.37
C ASN A 235 13.13 -19.12 -4.51
N LEU A 236 12.98 -20.31 -3.94
CA LEU A 236 11.91 -20.60 -2.98
C LEU A 236 12.08 -19.75 -1.70
N LEU A 237 11.02 -19.12 -1.25
CA LEU A 237 10.98 -18.41 0.04
C LEU A 237 10.43 -19.33 1.14
N GLY A 238 11.19 -19.47 2.21
CA GLY A 238 10.85 -20.38 3.31
C GLY A 238 10.92 -21.85 2.86
N SER A 239 9.85 -22.61 3.13
CA SER A 239 9.75 -24.03 2.81
C SER A 239 8.59 -24.30 1.85
N GLU A 240 8.70 -25.36 1.05
CA GLU A 240 7.63 -25.81 0.17
C GLU A 240 6.37 -26.15 0.98
N GLY A 241 5.20 -25.72 0.50
CA GLY A 241 3.91 -25.94 1.15
C GLY A 241 3.57 -24.98 2.29
N THR A 242 4.45 -24.06 2.65
CA THR A 242 4.23 -23.09 3.75
C THR A 242 3.75 -21.71 3.30
N GLY A 243 3.61 -21.50 1.99
CA GLY A 243 3.31 -20.17 1.42
C GLY A 243 2.03 -19.52 1.98
N PHE A 244 0.97 -20.30 2.20
CA PHE A 244 -0.26 -19.75 2.77
C PHE A 244 -0.06 -19.21 4.21
N ALA A 245 0.68 -19.93 5.04
CA ALA A 245 0.99 -19.48 6.40
C ALA A 245 1.77 -18.16 6.37
N HIS A 246 2.80 -18.08 5.53
CA HIS A 246 3.60 -16.86 5.38
C HIS A 246 2.80 -15.65 4.90
N LEU A 247 1.82 -15.87 3.98
CA LEU A 247 0.89 -14.80 3.58
C LEU A 247 0.05 -14.33 4.76
N VAL A 248 -0.50 -15.26 5.55
CA VAL A 248 -1.33 -14.92 6.73
C VAL A 248 -0.54 -14.16 7.79
N ASP A 249 0.71 -14.53 8.04
CA ASP A 249 1.59 -13.91 9.04
C ASP A 249 1.94 -12.46 8.70
N ASN A 250 2.08 -12.11 7.41
CA ASN A 250 2.43 -10.74 6.98
C ASN A 250 1.20 -9.83 6.75
N LEU A 251 0.02 -10.39 6.50
CA LEU A 251 -1.21 -9.62 6.24
C LEU A 251 -1.57 -8.57 7.31
N PRO A 252 -1.32 -8.73 8.62
CA PRO A 252 -1.60 -7.69 9.60
C PRO A 252 -0.88 -6.37 9.31
N GLN A 253 0.42 -6.39 8.99
CA GLN A 253 1.19 -5.20 8.64
C GLN A 253 0.72 -4.59 7.32
N GLU A 254 0.48 -5.41 6.29
CA GLU A 254 -0.04 -4.97 4.99
C GLU A 254 -1.37 -4.23 5.14
N ARG A 255 -2.29 -4.76 5.95
CA ARG A 255 -3.61 -4.16 6.24
C ARG A 255 -3.49 -2.86 7.02
N LEU A 256 -2.57 -2.81 7.98
CA LEU A 256 -2.32 -1.58 8.75
C LEU A 256 -1.77 -0.47 7.86
N SER A 257 -0.83 -0.77 6.95
CA SER A 257 -0.31 0.18 5.95
C SER A 257 -1.45 0.79 5.10
N ILE A 258 -2.38 -0.05 4.64
CA ILE A 258 -3.58 0.42 3.92
C ILE A 258 -4.43 1.34 4.80
N GLY A 259 -4.63 0.98 6.07
CA GLY A 259 -5.37 1.80 7.03
C GLY A 259 -4.76 3.17 7.25
N VAL A 260 -3.43 3.24 7.38
CA VAL A 260 -2.68 4.50 7.53
C VAL A 260 -2.88 5.40 6.31
N SER A 261 -2.69 4.86 5.10
CA SER A 261 -2.92 5.60 3.87
C SER A 261 -4.36 6.14 3.77
N ALA A 262 -5.34 5.34 4.17
CA ALA A 262 -6.75 5.70 4.11
C ALA A 262 -7.10 6.88 5.05
N VAL A 263 -6.62 6.86 6.29
CA VAL A 263 -6.89 7.95 7.26
C VAL A 263 -6.15 9.22 6.86
N ALA A 264 -4.90 9.11 6.43
CA ALA A 264 -4.13 10.26 5.95
C ALA A 264 -4.80 10.93 4.74
N ALA A 265 -5.27 10.15 3.76
CA ALA A 265 -6.02 10.67 2.61
C ALA A 265 -7.37 11.30 3.02
N ALA A 266 -8.10 10.72 3.96
CA ALA A 266 -9.34 11.29 4.49
C ALA A 266 -9.08 12.64 5.20
N ARG A 267 -8.02 12.73 6.00
CA ARG A 267 -7.59 13.97 6.66
C ARG A 267 -7.22 15.05 5.64
N GLN A 268 -6.51 14.68 4.59
CA GLN A 268 -6.13 15.63 3.55
C GLN A 268 -7.35 16.11 2.73
N ALA A 269 -8.28 15.22 2.43
CA ALA A 269 -9.55 15.59 1.79
C ALA A 269 -10.33 16.60 2.63
N LEU A 270 -10.38 16.41 3.95
CA LEU A 270 -10.98 17.37 4.87
C LEU A 270 -10.26 18.73 4.84
N ARG A 271 -8.91 18.77 4.82
CA ARG A 271 -8.13 20.02 4.74
C ARG A 271 -8.47 20.81 3.47
N TRP A 272 -8.42 20.16 2.30
CA TRP A 272 -8.80 20.82 1.03
C TRP A 272 -10.24 21.33 1.06
N THR A 273 -11.14 20.58 1.67
CA THR A 273 -12.56 20.96 1.75
C THR A 273 -12.79 22.13 2.70
N LEU A 274 -12.05 22.20 3.80
CA LEU A 274 -12.09 23.35 4.72
C LEU A 274 -11.60 24.62 4.01
N GLU A 275 -10.47 24.56 3.32
CA GLU A 275 -9.94 25.68 2.52
C GLU A 275 -10.96 26.14 1.48
N TYR A 276 -11.44 25.21 0.67
CA TYR A 276 -12.42 25.50 -0.39
C TYR A 276 -13.71 26.11 0.16
N THR A 277 -14.29 25.54 1.20
CA THR A 277 -15.58 25.99 1.74
C THR A 277 -15.52 27.33 2.48
N HIS A 278 -14.34 27.72 2.98
CA HIS A 278 -14.13 29.06 3.54
C HIS A 278 -13.92 30.13 2.47
N ASP A 279 -13.30 29.79 1.35
CA ASP A 279 -13.04 30.71 0.25
C ASP A 279 -14.26 30.86 -0.68
N ARG A 280 -14.98 29.78 -0.93
CA ARG A 280 -16.13 29.75 -1.85
C ARG A 280 -17.38 30.38 -1.20
N THR A 281 -17.89 31.41 -1.81
CA THR A 281 -19.11 32.11 -1.38
C THR A 281 -20.35 31.74 -2.20
N ALA A 282 -21.49 31.59 -1.54
CA ALA A 282 -22.80 31.44 -2.14
C ALA A 282 -23.86 32.12 -1.26
N PHE A 283 -24.88 32.71 -1.86
CA PHE A 283 -25.95 33.41 -1.09
C PHE A 283 -25.40 34.44 -0.12
N GLY A 284 -24.32 35.14 -0.48
CA GLY A 284 -23.73 36.24 0.29
C GLY A 284 -22.82 35.84 1.45
N GLN A 285 -22.46 34.55 1.61
CA GLN A 285 -21.57 34.09 2.67
C GLN A 285 -20.72 32.88 2.23
N PRO A 286 -19.58 32.58 2.90
CA PRO A 286 -18.83 31.35 2.69
C PRO A 286 -19.70 30.09 2.86
N ILE A 287 -19.43 29.05 2.05
CA ILE A 287 -20.15 27.76 2.13
C ILE A 287 -19.99 27.14 3.54
N ALA A 288 -18.84 27.31 4.16
CA ALA A 288 -18.58 26.85 5.54
C ALA A 288 -19.54 27.44 6.59
N ASN A 289 -20.19 28.61 6.32
CA ASN A 289 -21.09 29.26 7.26
C ASN A 289 -22.50 28.66 7.26
N PHE A 290 -22.88 27.85 6.27
CA PHE A 290 -24.17 27.17 6.30
C PHE A 290 -24.18 26.07 7.37
N GLN A 291 -25.29 25.95 8.09
CA GLN A 291 -25.44 25.02 9.19
C GLN A 291 -25.16 23.58 8.80
N ASN A 292 -25.70 23.14 7.65
CA ASN A 292 -25.47 21.77 7.15
C ASN A 292 -24.00 21.51 6.81
N SER A 293 -23.29 22.47 6.18
CA SER A 293 -21.87 22.34 5.90
C SER A 293 -21.04 22.17 7.18
N ARG A 294 -21.34 22.97 8.21
CA ARG A 294 -20.68 22.86 9.52
C ARG A 294 -20.93 21.52 10.18
N PHE A 295 -22.12 20.94 10.05
CA PHE A 295 -22.43 19.63 10.62
C PHE A 295 -21.64 18.54 9.91
N VAL A 296 -21.64 18.50 8.59
CA VAL A 296 -20.88 17.53 7.79
C VAL A 296 -19.38 17.64 8.09
N LEU A 297 -18.81 18.85 8.11
CA LEU A 297 -17.39 19.06 8.44
C LEU A 297 -17.05 18.59 9.86
N ALA A 298 -17.94 18.84 10.84
CA ALA A 298 -17.75 18.40 12.22
C ALA A 298 -17.80 16.87 12.37
N GLU A 299 -18.71 16.21 11.66
CA GLU A 299 -18.80 14.74 11.62
C GLU A 299 -17.52 14.14 11.02
N ILE A 300 -17.08 14.61 9.84
CA ILE A 300 -15.85 14.17 9.20
C ILE A 300 -14.63 14.36 10.13
N ALA A 301 -14.49 15.57 10.70
CA ALA A 301 -13.39 15.88 11.60
C ALA A 301 -13.33 14.92 12.79
N THR A 302 -14.48 14.64 13.39
CA THR A 302 -14.58 13.73 14.55
C THR A 302 -14.23 12.29 14.16
N GLU A 303 -14.78 11.77 13.06
CA GLU A 303 -14.53 10.40 12.62
C GLU A 303 -13.06 10.17 12.21
N VAL A 304 -12.45 11.14 11.54
CA VAL A 304 -11.03 11.08 11.16
C VAL A 304 -10.13 11.07 12.40
N GLU A 305 -10.45 11.89 13.39
CA GLU A 305 -9.71 11.94 14.66
C GLU A 305 -9.78 10.61 15.44
N ILE A 306 -10.97 10.02 15.55
CA ILE A 306 -11.18 8.71 16.18
C ILE A 306 -10.39 7.63 15.44
N ALA A 307 -10.42 7.64 14.11
CA ALA A 307 -9.69 6.66 13.29
C ALA A 307 -8.18 6.77 13.46
N GLU A 308 -7.65 8.00 13.56
CA GLU A 308 -6.21 8.23 13.77
C GLU A 308 -5.75 7.69 15.13
N VAL A 309 -6.49 7.97 16.21
CA VAL A 309 -6.19 7.43 17.55
C VAL A 309 -6.20 5.89 17.55
N PHE A 310 -7.15 5.28 16.87
CA PHE A 310 -7.20 3.83 16.73
C PHE A 310 -6.00 3.27 15.95
N LEU A 311 -5.60 3.92 14.86
CA LEU A 311 -4.41 3.51 14.09
C LEU A 311 -3.13 3.69 14.88
N ASP A 312 -2.98 4.77 15.66
CA ASP A 312 -1.82 4.97 16.52
C ASP A 312 -1.66 3.80 17.49
N ARG A 313 -2.75 3.34 18.09
CA ARG A 313 -2.72 2.15 18.95
C ARG A 313 -2.35 0.87 18.19
N CYS A 314 -2.83 0.69 16.96
CA CYS A 314 -2.45 -0.45 16.11
C CYS A 314 -0.97 -0.41 15.71
N ILE A 315 -0.40 0.78 15.43
CA ILE A 315 1.02 0.97 15.12
C ILE A 315 1.89 0.60 16.34
N GLU A 316 1.51 1.05 17.54
CA GLU A 316 2.19 0.65 18.78
C GLU A 316 2.15 -0.86 18.99
N ALA A 317 0.98 -1.49 18.78
CA ALA A 317 0.82 -2.94 18.90
C ALA A 317 1.66 -3.70 17.85
N LEU A 318 1.75 -3.22 16.61
CA LEU A 318 2.61 -3.82 15.59
C LEU A 318 4.09 -3.75 16.01
N ASN A 319 4.56 -2.61 16.48
CA ASN A 319 5.94 -2.43 16.95
C ASN A 319 6.27 -3.31 18.18
N ALA A 320 5.27 -3.60 19.01
CA ALA A 320 5.37 -4.53 20.13
C ALA A 320 5.23 -6.01 19.73
N ASN A 321 4.96 -6.34 18.46
CA ASN A 321 4.56 -7.66 17.96
C ASN A 321 3.30 -8.22 18.67
N GLU A 322 2.35 -7.34 19.01
CA GLU A 322 1.09 -7.67 19.68
C GLU A 322 -0.15 -7.45 18.79
N LEU A 323 0.01 -6.86 17.60
CA LEU A 323 -1.12 -6.61 16.69
C LEU A 323 -1.75 -7.92 16.24
N THR A 324 -3.02 -8.12 16.56
CA THR A 324 -3.77 -9.31 16.16
C THR A 324 -4.29 -9.20 14.73
N VAL A 325 -4.59 -10.35 14.11
CA VAL A 325 -5.19 -10.42 12.77
C VAL A 325 -6.54 -9.71 12.74
N GLU A 326 -7.32 -9.80 13.80
CA GLU A 326 -8.62 -9.16 13.98
C GLU A 326 -8.51 -7.64 14.09
N GLU A 327 -7.58 -7.12 14.89
CA GLU A 327 -7.34 -5.68 15.03
C GLU A 327 -6.87 -5.08 13.71
N ALA A 328 -5.96 -5.74 12.99
CA ALA A 328 -5.54 -5.34 11.65
C ALA A 328 -6.71 -5.35 10.65
N ALA A 329 -7.60 -6.33 10.74
CA ALA A 329 -8.81 -6.40 9.92
C ALA A 329 -9.79 -5.26 10.27
N MET A 330 -9.96 -4.92 11.56
CA MET A 330 -10.75 -3.77 12.01
C MET A 330 -10.16 -2.46 11.49
N ALA A 331 -8.84 -2.28 11.61
CA ALA A 331 -8.13 -1.10 11.14
C ALA A 331 -8.36 -0.92 9.64
N LYS A 332 -8.09 -1.94 8.83
CA LYS A 332 -8.25 -1.89 7.38
C LYS A 332 -9.69 -1.61 6.97
N TRP A 333 -10.65 -2.39 7.46
CA TRP A 333 -12.05 -2.25 7.07
C TRP A 333 -12.62 -0.87 7.46
N TRP A 334 -12.49 -0.49 8.72
CA TRP A 334 -13.12 0.73 9.23
C TRP A 334 -12.56 1.98 8.53
N THR A 335 -11.25 2.08 8.41
CA THR A 335 -10.59 3.28 7.87
C THR A 335 -10.81 3.46 6.38
N THR A 336 -10.81 2.37 5.59
CA THR A 336 -11.06 2.45 4.15
C THR A 336 -12.51 2.78 3.82
N GLU A 337 -13.47 2.30 4.60
CA GLU A 337 -14.88 2.72 4.46
C GLU A 337 -15.08 4.17 4.94
N LEU A 338 -14.35 4.60 5.97
CA LEU A 338 -14.34 5.99 6.41
C LEU A 338 -13.81 6.90 5.28
N GLN A 339 -12.64 6.61 4.73
CA GLN A 339 -12.09 7.38 3.63
C GLN A 339 -13.10 7.56 2.50
N LYS A 340 -13.75 6.49 2.10
CA LYS A 340 -14.76 6.51 1.02
C LYS A 340 -15.92 7.45 1.33
N ARG A 341 -16.46 7.44 2.58
CA ARG A 341 -17.52 8.34 3.00
C ARG A 341 -17.04 9.80 3.06
N VAL A 342 -15.83 10.02 3.57
CA VAL A 342 -15.24 11.36 3.69
C VAL A 342 -15.04 11.99 2.32
N VAL A 343 -14.40 11.31 1.38
CA VAL A 343 -14.15 11.89 0.04
C VAL A 343 -15.46 12.15 -0.71
N ASP A 344 -16.46 11.30 -0.57
CA ASP A 344 -17.80 11.49 -1.17
C ASP A 344 -18.45 12.77 -0.63
N SER A 345 -18.48 12.95 0.69
CA SER A 345 -19.02 14.14 1.34
C SER A 345 -18.23 15.40 0.97
N CYS A 346 -16.91 15.29 0.84
CA CYS A 346 -16.04 16.39 0.43
C CYS A 346 -16.32 16.81 -1.03
N VAL A 347 -16.47 15.86 -1.94
CA VAL A 347 -16.86 16.13 -3.34
C VAL A 347 -18.20 16.85 -3.39
N GLN A 348 -19.18 16.42 -2.57
CA GLN A 348 -20.48 17.08 -2.50
C GLN A 348 -20.37 18.55 -2.04
N LEU A 349 -19.50 18.85 -1.06
CA LEU A 349 -19.28 20.22 -0.58
C LEU A 349 -18.53 21.10 -1.60
N HIS A 350 -17.74 20.51 -2.51
CA HIS A 350 -17.12 21.24 -3.63
C HIS A 350 -18.10 21.50 -4.78
N GLY A 351 -19.25 20.81 -4.83
CA GLY A 351 -20.23 20.95 -5.91
C GLY A 351 -19.63 20.59 -7.28
N GLY A 352 -19.91 21.35 -8.32
CA GLY A 352 -19.41 21.08 -9.67
C GLY A 352 -17.89 21.00 -9.78
N TYR A 353 -17.15 21.77 -8.98
CA TYR A 353 -15.68 21.70 -8.93
C TYR A 353 -15.16 20.39 -8.34
N GLY A 354 -15.91 19.75 -7.43
CA GLY A 354 -15.57 18.43 -6.91
C GLY A 354 -15.66 17.31 -7.95
N TYR A 355 -16.22 17.57 -9.12
CA TYR A 355 -16.31 16.61 -10.23
C TYR A 355 -15.24 16.82 -11.31
N MET A 356 -14.41 17.85 -11.15
CA MET A 356 -13.34 18.19 -12.10
C MET A 356 -12.01 17.66 -11.61
N LEU A 357 -11.29 16.91 -12.46
CA LEU A 357 -10.00 16.27 -12.10
C LEU A 357 -8.87 17.28 -11.83
N GLU A 358 -9.04 18.55 -12.20
CA GLU A 358 -8.15 19.64 -11.83
C GLU A 358 -8.17 19.94 -10.32
N TYR A 359 -9.24 19.52 -9.63
CA TYR A 359 -9.36 19.63 -8.19
C TYR A 359 -8.90 18.33 -7.52
N PRO A 360 -7.99 18.38 -6.53
CA PRO A 360 -7.41 17.18 -5.93
C PRO A 360 -8.47 16.29 -5.25
N ILE A 361 -9.60 16.85 -4.82
CA ILE A 361 -10.69 16.08 -4.21
C ILE A 361 -11.34 15.10 -5.18
N ALA A 362 -11.43 15.44 -6.48
CA ALA A 362 -11.96 14.54 -7.50
C ALA A 362 -11.03 13.32 -7.71
N ARG A 363 -9.71 13.55 -7.76
CA ARG A 363 -8.72 12.47 -7.81
C ARG A 363 -8.79 11.61 -6.54
N ALA A 364 -8.83 12.21 -5.36
CA ALA A 364 -8.96 11.49 -4.09
C ALA A 364 -10.22 10.60 -4.05
N TYR A 365 -11.32 11.04 -4.65
CA TYR A 365 -12.57 10.27 -4.73
C TYR A 365 -12.40 8.98 -5.55
N ILE A 366 -11.80 9.06 -6.73
CA ILE A 366 -11.60 7.88 -7.59
C ILE A 366 -10.52 6.96 -7.01
N ASP A 367 -9.46 7.50 -6.39
CA ASP A 367 -8.38 6.74 -5.77
C ASP A 367 -8.84 5.96 -4.55
N ALA A 368 -9.77 6.51 -3.77
CA ALA A 368 -10.30 5.87 -2.57
C ALA A 368 -11.07 4.57 -2.88
N ARG A 369 -11.57 4.40 -4.12
CA ARG A 369 -12.51 3.29 -4.42
C ARG A 369 -11.89 1.91 -4.26
N ILE A 370 -10.61 1.76 -4.59
CA ILE A 370 -9.92 0.46 -4.51
C ILE A 370 -9.59 0.04 -3.08
N GLN A 371 -9.50 0.99 -2.15
CA GLN A 371 -9.06 0.76 -0.77
C GLN A 371 -9.90 -0.29 -0.02
N THR A 372 -11.20 -0.40 -0.33
CA THR A 372 -12.09 -1.39 0.27
C THR A 372 -12.02 -2.77 -0.40
N ILE A 373 -11.19 -2.94 -1.44
CA ILE A 373 -11.12 -4.16 -2.26
C ILE A 373 -9.80 -4.89 -2.04
N TYR A 374 -8.66 -4.24 -2.32
CA TYR A 374 -7.36 -4.89 -2.23
C TYR A 374 -6.93 -5.14 -0.76
N GLY A 375 -5.92 -5.99 -0.54
CA GLY A 375 -5.49 -6.39 0.82
C GLY A 375 -6.58 -7.17 1.61
N GLY A 376 -7.60 -7.68 0.91
CA GLY A 376 -8.81 -8.29 1.41
C GLY A 376 -10.01 -7.35 1.42
N THR A 377 -11.12 -7.77 0.84
CA THR A 377 -12.34 -6.94 0.75
C THR A 377 -12.92 -6.64 2.13
N THR A 378 -13.79 -5.61 2.20
CA THR A 378 -14.57 -5.29 3.41
C THR A 378 -15.26 -6.53 3.98
N GLU A 379 -15.81 -7.39 3.14
CA GLU A 379 -16.51 -8.62 3.54
C GLU A 379 -15.54 -9.63 4.15
N ILE A 380 -14.34 -9.81 3.58
CA ILE A 380 -13.31 -10.68 4.14
C ILE A 380 -12.82 -10.15 5.49
N MET A 381 -12.65 -8.85 5.65
CA MET A 381 -12.28 -8.26 6.95
C MET A 381 -13.36 -8.53 8.00
N LYS A 382 -14.62 -8.31 7.66
CA LYS A 382 -15.76 -8.60 8.54
C LYS A 382 -15.90 -10.10 8.87
N GLU A 383 -15.60 -10.98 7.91
CA GLU A 383 -15.61 -12.44 8.15
C GLU A 383 -14.52 -12.85 9.15
N ILE A 384 -13.31 -12.29 9.04
CA ILE A 384 -12.22 -12.53 10.00
C ILE A 384 -12.66 -12.12 11.42
N ILE A 385 -13.15 -10.90 11.56
CA ILE A 385 -13.63 -10.37 12.84
C ILE A 385 -14.82 -11.22 13.35
N GLY A 386 -15.80 -11.49 12.49
CA GLY A 386 -16.99 -12.25 12.87
C GLY A 386 -16.69 -13.66 13.34
N ARG A 387 -15.65 -14.31 12.80
CA ARG A 387 -15.22 -15.65 13.27
C ARG A 387 -14.64 -15.62 14.67
N SER A 388 -13.90 -14.58 15.03
CA SER A 388 -13.30 -14.47 16.38
C SER A 388 -14.32 -14.16 17.47
N LEU A 389 -15.52 -13.66 17.10
CA LEU A 389 -16.60 -13.38 18.03
C LEU A 389 -17.45 -14.62 18.41
N ARG A 390 -17.14 -15.77 17.81
CA ARG A 390 -17.82 -17.01 18.16
C ARG A 390 -17.26 -17.56 19.48
N PRO A 391 -18.12 -18.01 20.41
CA PRO A 391 -17.69 -18.57 21.68
C PRO A 391 -16.94 -19.89 21.50
#